data_ac5922d3cdd6dd0790952df62a27cfbc
#
_entry.id   ac5922d3cdd6dd0790952df62a27cfbc
#
_cell.length_a   1.000
_cell.length_b   1.000
_cell.length_c   1.000
_cell.angle_alpha   90.00
_cell.angle_beta   90.00
_cell.angle_gamma   90.00
#
_symmetry.space_group_name_H-M   'P 1'
#
loop_
_entity.id
_entity.type
_entity.pdbx_description
1 polymer ?
#
loop_
_entity_poly.entity_id
_entity_poly.type
_entity_poly.pdbx_seq_one_letter_code
_entity_poly.pdbx_strand_id
1 'polypeptide(L)'
;MAKQVRAKKFLGQHFLRDEYVAEQTANLVDRDAVPSWLEIGPGMGVLTKYLVQKPIEFKAVELDRDSVAYLAKEMPSLEVLEADFLKTDIESLFNGPFGVIGNFPYNISSQILFKILDHRQTVPAFAGMFQLEVAKRIASGPNNKTYGILSVLVQAFYTITLEIEIPPTAFVPPPKVQSAVIYGARIEQEVDWNVKLFFDVVKTAFQQRRKTLSNALKKFNLPKEVCLNNQMFKLRAENLSVSDFIGLTHLIEQHQAQ
;
A
#
# COMPACT_ATOMS: atom_id res chain seq x y z
N MET A 1 35.84 8.86 0.80
CA MET A 1 34.60 8.14 0.39
C MET A 1 33.78 7.85 1.65
N ALA A 2 32.50 8.17 1.67
CA ALA A 2 31.62 7.81 2.77
C ALA A 2 31.57 6.28 2.90
N LYS A 3 31.55 5.79 4.14
CA LYS A 3 31.46 4.35 4.41
C LYS A 3 30.08 3.89 3.96
N GLN A 4 30.01 2.97 3.00
CA GLN A 4 28.75 2.44 2.50
C GLN A 4 27.94 1.79 3.64
N VAL A 5 26.64 2.12 3.75
CA VAL A 5 25.75 1.51 4.75
C VAL A 5 25.57 0.03 4.45
N ARG A 6 25.71 -0.82 5.48
CA ARG A 6 25.52 -2.25 5.33
C ARG A 6 24.05 -2.61 5.53
N ALA A 7 23.47 -3.31 4.54
CA ALA A 7 22.08 -3.77 4.64
C ALA A 7 21.85 -4.68 5.85
N LYS A 8 20.81 -4.40 6.62
CA LYS A 8 20.41 -5.14 7.83
C LYS A 8 19.27 -6.10 7.48
N LYS A 9 19.55 -7.39 7.52
CA LYS A 9 18.58 -8.44 7.13
C LYS A 9 17.29 -8.39 7.96
N PHE A 10 17.39 -8.06 9.26
CA PHE A 10 16.21 -7.98 10.13
C PHE A 10 15.29 -6.80 9.82
N LEU A 11 15.79 -5.76 9.12
CA LEU A 11 15.00 -4.65 8.60
C LEU A 11 14.44 -4.95 7.19
N GLY A 12 14.77 -6.10 6.59
CA GLY A 12 14.33 -6.45 5.24
C GLY A 12 14.93 -5.55 4.15
N GLN A 13 16.12 -4.96 4.39
CA GLN A 13 16.73 -3.99 3.50
C GLN A 13 17.31 -4.64 2.24
N HIS A 14 16.88 -4.12 1.10
CA HIS A 14 17.45 -4.31 -0.23
C HIS A 14 17.59 -2.93 -0.86
N PHE A 15 18.79 -2.36 -0.83
CA PHE A 15 19.02 -1.03 -1.36
C PHE A 15 18.92 -1.02 -2.87
N LEU A 16 18.06 -0.17 -3.42
CA LEU A 16 18.01 0.07 -4.86
C LEU A 16 19.35 0.65 -5.32
N ARG A 17 19.85 0.19 -6.47
CA ARG A 17 21.04 0.73 -7.12
C ARG A 17 20.81 1.10 -8.60
N ASP A 18 19.68 0.69 -9.14
CA ASP A 18 19.29 0.98 -10.52
C ASP A 18 18.75 2.40 -10.60
N GLU A 19 19.55 3.26 -11.24
CA GLU A 19 19.27 4.69 -11.35
C GLU A 19 18.05 4.97 -12.23
N TYR A 20 17.88 4.20 -13.30
CA TYR A 20 16.72 4.34 -14.18
C TYR A 20 15.42 4.04 -13.42
N VAL A 21 15.40 2.95 -12.67
CA VAL A 21 14.23 2.60 -11.85
C VAL A 21 13.95 3.67 -10.79
N ALA A 22 15.00 4.21 -10.15
CA ALA A 22 14.85 5.29 -9.17
C ALA A 22 14.25 6.55 -9.79
N GLU A 23 14.77 7.00 -10.92
CA GLU A 23 14.28 8.18 -11.64
C GLU A 23 12.83 8.00 -12.11
N GLN A 24 12.51 6.86 -12.75
CA GLN A 24 11.13 6.58 -13.19
C GLN A 24 10.16 6.52 -12.00
N THR A 25 10.57 5.97 -10.86
CA THR A 25 9.76 5.95 -9.65
C THR A 25 9.56 7.36 -9.09
N ALA A 26 10.61 8.18 -9.04
CA ALA A 26 10.51 9.57 -8.59
C ALA A 26 9.59 10.41 -9.47
N ASN A 27 9.55 10.15 -10.78
CA ASN A 27 8.66 10.87 -11.71
C ASN A 27 7.17 10.58 -11.48
N LEU A 28 6.82 9.57 -10.71
CA LEU A 28 5.41 9.30 -10.37
C LEU A 28 4.78 10.39 -9.50
N VAL A 29 5.59 11.18 -8.77
CA VAL A 29 5.08 12.30 -7.95
C VAL A 29 4.48 13.44 -8.80
N ASP A 30 4.81 13.49 -10.09
CA ASP A 30 4.34 14.50 -11.01
C ASP A 30 2.94 14.20 -11.59
N ARG A 31 2.38 13.00 -11.34
CA ARG A 31 1.11 12.54 -11.96
C ARG A 31 -0.12 13.26 -11.43
N ASP A 32 -0.14 13.46 -10.11
CA ASP A 32 -1.23 14.13 -9.42
C ASP A 32 -0.70 15.41 -8.77
N ALA A 33 -1.53 16.42 -8.64
CA ALA A 33 -1.16 17.70 -8.03
C ALA A 33 -1.02 17.60 -6.50
N VAL A 34 -0.20 16.65 -6.02
CA VAL A 34 0.07 16.45 -4.59
C VAL A 34 1.29 17.28 -4.20
N PRO A 35 1.11 18.33 -3.36
CA PRO A 35 2.16 19.30 -3.10
C PRO A 35 3.26 18.80 -2.17
N SER A 36 2.99 17.77 -1.38
CA SER A 36 3.89 17.26 -0.35
C SER A 36 4.06 15.75 -0.47
N TRP A 37 5.28 15.22 -0.22
CA TRP A 37 5.56 13.79 -0.32
C TRP A 37 6.45 13.30 0.81
N LEU A 38 6.12 12.13 1.34
CA LEU A 38 6.86 11.42 2.36
C LEU A 38 7.55 10.19 1.77
N GLU A 39 8.86 10.13 1.81
CA GLU A 39 9.60 8.91 1.47
C GLU A 39 9.75 8.01 2.68
N ILE A 40 9.41 6.73 2.52
CA ILE A 40 9.60 5.71 3.54
C ILE A 40 10.86 4.90 3.23
N GLY A 41 11.82 4.92 4.15
CA GLY A 41 13.05 4.15 4.05
C GLY A 41 13.96 4.62 2.92
N PRO A 42 14.43 5.87 2.93
CA PRO A 42 15.33 6.42 1.89
C PRO A 42 16.64 5.65 1.77
N GLY A 43 17.07 4.95 2.81
CA GLY A 43 18.31 4.18 2.81
C GLY A 43 19.53 5.04 2.52
N MET A 44 20.21 4.78 1.39
CA MET A 44 21.35 5.59 0.92
C MET A 44 20.94 6.71 -0.06
N GLY A 45 19.65 7.01 -0.21
CA GLY A 45 19.18 8.17 -0.96
C GLY A 45 19.14 8.02 -2.48
N VAL A 46 19.13 6.78 -3.01
CA VAL A 46 19.11 6.55 -4.46
C VAL A 46 17.84 7.08 -5.12
N LEU A 47 16.68 6.89 -4.48
CA LEU A 47 15.41 7.48 -4.91
C LEU A 47 15.33 8.96 -4.48
N THR A 48 15.72 9.24 -3.25
CA THR A 48 15.70 10.57 -2.61
C THR A 48 16.34 11.67 -3.46
N LYS A 49 17.50 11.40 -4.08
CA LYS A 49 18.24 12.40 -4.87
C LYS A 49 17.46 12.95 -6.08
N TYR A 50 16.50 12.18 -6.60
CA TYR A 50 15.59 12.65 -7.65
C TYR A 50 14.39 13.39 -7.05
N LEU A 51 13.88 12.94 -5.89
CA LEU A 51 12.74 13.55 -5.21
C LEU A 51 13.05 14.97 -4.70
N VAL A 52 14.25 15.20 -4.15
CA VAL A 52 14.66 16.53 -3.67
C VAL A 52 14.82 17.58 -4.78
N GLN A 53 14.83 17.15 -6.05
CA GLN A 53 14.88 18.06 -7.21
C GLN A 53 13.49 18.47 -7.70
N LYS A 54 12.42 17.83 -7.18
CA LYS A 54 11.04 18.12 -7.56
C LYS A 54 10.53 19.36 -6.81
N PRO A 55 9.62 20.14 -7.42
CA PRO A 55 9.02 21.31 -6.77
C PRO A 55 7.91 20.92 -5.78
N ILE A 56 8.25 20.08 -4.81
CA ILE A 56 7.36 19.54 -3.78
C ILE A 56 7.92 19.78 -2.39
N GLU A 57 7.07 19.90 -1.38
CA GLU A 57 7.51 19.75 0.01
C GLU A 57 7.85 18.29 0.27
N PHE A 58 9.09 18.02 0.71
CA PHE A 58 9.59 16.66 0.77
C PHE A 58 10.22 16.36 2.13
N LYS A 59 9.80 15.25 2.74
CA LYS A 59 10.37 14.71 3.98
C LYS A 59 10.60 13.21 3.84
N ALA A 60 11.45 12.66 4.70
CA ALA A 60 11.73 11.24 4.74
C ALA A 60 11.65 10.68 6.16
N VAL A 61 11.21 9.42 6.29
CA VAL A 61 11.22 8.65 7.54
C VAL A 61 12.13 7.44 7.37
N GLU A 62 13.13 7.32 8.25
CA GLU A 62 14.10 6.23 8.23
C GLU A 62 14.29 5.65 9.65
N LEU A 63 14.24 4.32 9.76
CA LEU A 63 14.44 3.61 11.01
C LEU A 63 15.91 3.29 11.28
N ASP A 64 16.70 3.10 10.21
CA ASP A 64 18.09 2.71 10.30
C ASP A 64 18.99 3.92 10.56
N ARG A 65 19.55 3.99 11.80
CA ARG A 65 20.47 5.05 12.22
C ARG A 65 21.70 5.22 11.33
N ASP A 66 22.21 4.12 10.77
CA ASP A 66 23.37 4.21 9.88
C ASP A 66 22.98 4.90 8.55
N SER A 67 21.77 4.65 8.06
CA SER A 67 21.20 5.34 6.89
C SER A 67 20.93 6.81 7.19
N VAL A 68 20.34 7.12 8.35
CA VAL A 68 20.12 8.52 8.80
C VAL A 68 21.44 9.29 8.88
N ALA A 69 22.47 8.71 9.52
CA ALA A 69 23.79 9.35 9.62
C ALA A 69 24.46 9.53 8.24
N TYR A 70 24.25 8.59 7.33
CA TYR A 70 24.72 8.70 5.95
C TYR A 70 24.03 9.85 5.22
N LEU A 71 22.69 9.92 5.27
CA LEU A 71 21.90 10.96 4.61
C LEU A 71 22.21 12.35 5.18
N ALA A 72 22.35 12.49 6.50
CA ALA A 72 22.73 13.77 7.13
C ALA A 72 24.07 14.30 6.59
N LYS A 73 25.00 13.43 6.20
CA LYS A 73 26.28 13.80 5.61
C LYS A 73 26.21 14.11 4.12
N GLU A 74 25.54 13.25 3.34
CA GLU A 74 25.51 13.32 1.88
C GLU A 74 24.43 14.29 1.36
N MET A 75 23.35 14.49 2.14
CA MET A 75 22.19 15.34 1.81
C MET A 75 21.79 16.21 3.02
N PRO A 76 22.63 17.14 3.48
CA PRO A 76 22.42 17.88 4.72
C PRO A 76 21.18 18.78 4.76
N SER A 77 20.59 19.10 3.60
CA SER A 77 19.34 19.86 3.50
C SER A 77 18.07 18.98 3.56
N LEU A 78 18.23 17.66 3.56
CA LEU A 78 17.09 16.73 3.62
C LEU A 78 16.55 16.64 5.05
N GLU A 79 15.25 16.85 5.21
CA GLU A 79 14.57 16.58 6.49
C GLU A 79 14.30 15.08 6.64
N VAL A 80 15.06 14.41 7.49
CA VAL A 80 14.91 12.98 7.78
C VAL A 80 14.45 12.81 9.22
N LEU A 81 13.28 12.21 9.41
CA LEU A 81 12.82 11.77 10.73
C LEU A 81 13.35 10.37 11.03
N GLU A 82 14.24 10.26 12.07
CA GLU A 82 14.67 8.95 12.59
C GLU A 82 13.53 8.31 13.38
N ALA A 83 12.70 7.49 12.75
CA ALA A 83 11.55 6.88 13.39
C ALA A 83 11.07 5.61 12.68
N ASP A 84 10.26 4.81 13.40
CA ASP A 84 9.49 3.71 12.84
C ASP A 84 8.23 4.26 12.15
N PHE A 85 8.17 4.19 10.83
CA PHE A 85 7.01 4.66 10.06
C PHE A 85 5.68 4.12 10.60
N LEU A 86 5.63 2.84 10.98
CA LEU A 86 4.39 2.22 11.46
C LEU A 86 3.87 2.84 12.76
N LYS A 87 4.76 3.47 13.55
CA LYS A 87 4.43 4.12 14.83
C LYS A 87 4.35 5.64 14.74
N THR A 88 4.83 6.23 13.65
CA THR A 88 4.87 7.68 13.45
C THR A 88 3.44 8.20 13.23
N ASP A 89 3.10 9.33 13.83
CA ASP A 89 1.94 10.13 13.45
C ASP A 89 2.28 10.88 12.15
N ILE A 90 1.85 10.30 11.03
CA ILE A 90 2.21 10.83 9.70
C ILE A 90 1.41 12.08 9.32
N GLU A 91 0.25 12.31 9.94
CA GLU A 91 -0.57 13.51 9.68
C GLU A 91 0.05 14.77 10.27
N SER A 92 0.87 14.62 11.33
CA SER A 92 1.60 15.75 11.91
C SER A 92 2.80 16.23 11.10
N LEU A 93 3.20 15.49 10.06
CA LEU A 93 4.41 15.80 9.28
C LEU A 93 4.21 16.93 8.27
N PHE A 94 2.96 17.15 7.81
CA PHE A 94 2.64 18.12 6.77
C PHE A 94 1.40 18.94 7.13
N ASN A 95 1.30 20.14 6.59
CA ASN A 95 0.12 21.00 6.76
C ASN A 95 -0.92 20.75 5.65
N GLY A 96 -1.33 19.47 5.45
CA GLY A 96 -2.31 19.13 4.44
C GLY A 96 -2.08 17.76 3.80
N PRO A 97 -2.74 17.47 2.68
CA PRO A 97 -2.58 16.21 1.98
C PRO A 97 -1.16 15.99 1.45
N PHE A 98 -0.66 14.77 1.56
CA PHE A 98 0.66 14.37 1.08
C PHE A 98 0.65 12.97 0.46
N GLY A 99 1.52 12.74 -0.50
CA GLY A 99 1.76 11.44 -1.09
C GLY A 99 2.78 10.63 -0.27
N VAL A 100 2.76 9.33 -0.45
CA VAL A 100 3.72 8.39 0.16
C VAL A 100 4.49 7.66 -0.94
N ILE A 101 5.82 7.67 -0.85
CA ILE A 101 6.68 7.01 -1.85
C ILE A 101 7.80 6.22 -1.17
N GLY A 102 8.34 5.20 -1.83
CA GLY A 102 9.54 4.53 -1.33
C GLY A 102 9.82 3.15 -1.90
N ASN A 103 11.02 2.66 -1.60
CA ASN A 103 11.39 1.27 -1.75
C ASN A 103 11.00 0.53 -0.46
N PHE A 104 9.74 0.12 -0.35
CA PHE A 104 9.18 -0.39 0.91
C PHE A 104 9.84 -1.70 1.35
N PRO A 105 10.28 -1.83 2.63
CA PRO A 105 10.78 -3.08 3.16
C PRO A 105 9.75 -4.20 3.01
N TYR A 106 10.10 -5.32 2.38
CA TYR A 106 9.14 -6.36 1.98
C TYR A 106 8.41 -7.00 3.16
N ASN A 107 9.09 -7.12 4.30
CA ASN A 107 8.52 -7.71 5.52
C ASN A 107 7.40 -6.88 6.15
N ILE A 108 7.31 -5.58 5.85
CA ILE A 108 6.28 -4.67 6.37
C ILE A 108 5.44 -3.98 5.28
N SER A 109 5.65 -4.30 4.01
CA SER A 109 5.01 -3.60 2.89
C SER A 109 3.47 -3.63 2.96
N SER A 110 2.88 -4.75 3.40
CA SER A 110 1.43 -4.81 3.64
C SER A 110 0.98 -3.94 4.81
N GLN A 111 1.80 -3.80 5.86
CA GLN A 111 1.48 -2.93 7.01
C GLN A 111 1.56 -1.46 6.61
N ILE A 112 2.52 -1.10 5.73
CA ILE A 112 2.61 0.24 5.14
C ILE A 112 1.32 0.55 4.37
N LEU A 113 0.85 -0.37 3.51
CA LEU A 113 -0.41 -0.18 2.79
C LEU A 113 -1.62 -0.04 3.71
N PHE A 114 -1.72 -0.84 4.78
CA PHE A 114 -2.81 -0.68 5.74
C PHE A 114 -2.76 0.68 6.43
N LYS A 115 -1.56 1.18 6.78
CA LYS A 115 -1.42 2.51 7.35
C LYS A 115 -1.82 3.60 6.34
N ILE A 116 -1.46 3.48 5.06
CA ILE A 116 -1.93 4.37 3.99
C ILE A 116 -3.47 4.35 3.91
N LEU A 117 -4.09 3.16 3.97
CA LEU A 117 -5.56 3.02 3.97
C LEU A 117 -6.22 3.65 5.18
N ASP A 118 -5.61 3.55 6.36
CA ASP A 118 -6.12 4.18 7.60
C ASP A 118 -6.07 5.72 7.48
N HIS A 119 -5.05 6.26 6.79
CA HIS A 119 -4.86 7.69 6.55
C HIS A 119 -5.28 8.14 5.13
N ARG A 120 -6.16 7.40 4.44
CA ARG A 120 -6.57 7.65 3.05
C ARG A 120 -7.15 9.04 2.80
N GLN A 121 -7.73 9.68 3.83
CA GLN A 121 -8.27 11.03 3.70
C GLN A 121 -7.14 12.05 3.46
N THR A 122 -5.99 11.82 4.08
CA THR A 122 -4.83 12.71 4.03
C THR A 122 -3.82 12.28 2.96
N VAL A 123 -3.84 10.98 2.55
CA VAL A 123 -2.94 10.43 1.54
C VAL A 123 -3.66 10.22 0.21
N PRO A 124 -3.64 11.20 -0.72
CA PRO A 124 -4.31 11.10 -2.02
C PRO A 124 -3.58 10.21 -3.02
N ALA A 125 -2.28 9.98 -2.86
CA ALA A 125 -1.50 9.14 -3.78
C ALA A 125 -0.38 8.40 -3.06
N PHE A 126 0.01 7.25 -3.60
CA PHE A 126 1.22 6.55 -3.17
C PHE A 126 1.93 5.88 -4.34
N ALA A 127 3.25 5.77 -4.24
CA ALA A 127 4.09 5.02 -5.17
C ALA A 127 5.05 4.13 -4.38
N GLY A 128 5.14 2.85 -4.69
CA GLY A 128 5.98 1.98 -3.88
C GLY A 128 6.50 0.76 -4.61
N MET A 129 7.69 0.32 -4.21
CA MET A 129 8.26 -0.94 -4.66
C MET A 129 7.82 -2.07 -3.74
N PHE A 130 7.31 -3.14 -4.33
CA PHE A 130 6.83 -4.35 -3.67
C PHE A 130 7.44 -5.58 -4.31
N GLN A 131 7.40 -6.71 -3.63
CA GLN A 131 7.61 -7.99 -4.31
C GLN A 131 6.58 -8.14 -5.44
N LEU A 132 6.99 -8.64 -6.59
CA LEU A 132 6.15 -8.73 -7.80
C LEU A 132 4.82 -9.47 -7.54
N GLU A 133 4.85 -10.55 -6.74
CA GLU A 133 3.63 -11.28 -6.38
C GLU A 133 2.67 -10.40 -5.56
N VAL A 134 3.19 -9.58 -4.64
CA VAL A 134 2.38 -8.66 -3.83
C VAL A 134 1.81 -7.54 -4.71
N ALA A 135 2.63 -6.94 -5.59
CA ALA A 135 2.20 -5.92 -6.54
C ALA A 135 1.08 -6.45 -7.46
N LYS A 136 1.28 -7.64 -8.06
CA LYS A 136 0.26 -8.31 -8.89
C LYS A 136 -1.01 -8.63 -8.10
N ARG A 137 -0.90 -8.99 -6.82
CA ARG A 137 -2.06 -9.22 -5.95
C ARG A 137 -2.84 -7.93 -5.71
N ILE A 138 -2.16 -6.82 -5.40
CA ILE A 138 -2.81 -5.53 -5.17
C ILE A 138 -3.56 -5.05 -6.42
N ALA A 139 -2.98 -5.23 -7.60
CA ALA A 139 -3.56 -4.82 -8.90
C ALA A 139 -4.55 -5.84 -9.49
N SER A 140 -4.73 -7.01 -8.87
CA SER A 140 -5.54 -8.10 -9.42
C SER A 140 -7.03 -7.83 -9.30
N GLY A 141 -7.80 -8.16 -10.34
CA GLY A 141 -9.27 -8.14 -10.33
C GLY A 141 -9.90 -9.47 -9.89
N PRO A 142 -11.23 -9.53 -9.74
CA PRO A 142 -11.97 -10.73 -9.38
C PRO A 142 -11.78 -11.87 -10.38
N ASN A 143 -12.12 -13.11 -9.97
CA ASN A 143 -11.93 -14.35 -10.74
C ASN A 143 -10.46 -14.69 -11.04
N ASN A 144 -9.53 -14.11 -10.32
CA ASN A 144 -8.10 -14.39 -10.43
C ASN A 144 -7.58 -15.05 -9.13
N LYS A 145 -6.67 -16.01 -9.26
CA LYS A 145 -6.06 -16.70 -8.10
C LYS A 145 -5.26 -15.76 -7.18
N THR A 146 -4.73 -14.66 -7.73
CA THR A 146 -3.96 -13.66 -6.96
C THR A 146 -4.86 -12.66 -6.25
N TYR A 147 -6.13 -12.51 -6.68
CA TYR A 147 -7.10 -11.63 -6.04
C TYR A 147 -7.36 -12.00 -4.59
N GLY A 148 -7.35 -11.02 -3.69
CA GLY A 148 -7.47 -11.26 -2.27
C GLY A 148 -7.77 -10.01 -1.45
N ILE A 149 -7.56 -10.11 -0.13
CA ILE A 149 -7.86 -9.01 0.81
C ILE A 149 -7.24 -7.69 0.38
N LEU A 150 -5.93 -7.68 0.05
CA LEU A 150 -5.24 -6.45 -0.37
C LEU A 150 -5.82 -5.87 -1.67
N SER A 151 -6.20 -6.74 -2.62
CA SER A 151 -6.82 -6.29 -3.86
C SER A 151 -8.10 -5.50 -3.58
N VAL A 152 -9.01 -6.08 -2.80
CA VAL A 152 -10.32 -5.46 -2.49
C VAL A 152 -10.15 -4.20 -1.66
N LEU A 153 -9.38 -4.27 -0.55
CA LEU A 153 -9.27 -3.17 0.39
C LEU A 153 -8.55 -1.96 -0.22
N VAL A 154 -7.51 -2.18 -1.05
CA VAL A 154 -6.79 -1.07 -1.67
C VAL A 154 -7.61 -0.49 -2.82
N GLN A 155 -8.17 -1.33 -3.70
CA GLN A 155 -8.95 -0.88 -4.86
C GLN A 155 -10.31 -0.28 -4.49
N ALA A 156 -10.79 -0.43 -3.26
CA ALA A 156 -11.97 0.29 -2.77
C ALA A 156 -11.73 1.80 -2.63
N PHE A 157 -10.47 2.22 -2.54
CA PHE A 157 -10.11 3.62 -2.28
C PHE A 157 -9.09 4.19 -3.27
N TYR A 158 -8.38 3.33 -4.01
CA TYR A 158 -7.33 3.75 -4.93
C TYR A 158 -7.45 3.03 -6.27
N THR A 159 -7.30 3.77 -7.35
CA THR A 159 -7.00 3.20 -8.67
C THR A 159 -5.54 2.78 -8.68
N ILE A 160 -5.27 1.54 -9.04
CA ILE A 160 -3.92 0.95 -8.97
C ILE A 160 -3.39 0.69 -10.37
N THR A 161 -2.16 1.14 -10.62
CA THR A 161 -1.40 0.82 -11.83
C THR A 161 -0.08 0.14 -11.46
N LEU A 162 0.28 -0.90 -12.22
CA LEU A 162 1.58 -1.54 -12.14
C LEU A 162 2.49 -0.88 -13.18
N GLU A 163 3.56 -0.23 -12.71
CA GLU A 163 4.38 0.67 -13.53
C GLU A 163 5.60 -0.01 -14.12
N ILE A 164 6.42 -0.64 -13.28
CA ILE A 164 7.73 -1.19 -13.65
C ILE A 164 7.92 -2.53 -12.96
N GLU A 165 8.25 -3.58 -13.72
CA GLU A 165 8.78 -4.81 -13.15
C GLU A 165 10.31 -4.69 -13.01
N ILE A 166 10.85 -5.07 -11.85
CA ILE A 166 12.24 -4.81 -11.47
C ILE A 166 12.95 -6.15 -11.20
N PRO A 167 14.07 -6.44 -11.89
CA PRO A 167 14.83 -7.65 -11.62
C PRO A 167 15.58 -7.56 -10.28
N PRO A 168 15.89 -8.70 -9.63
CA PRO A 168 16.66 -8.74 -8.38
C PRO A 168 18.02 -8.04 -8.46
N THR A 169 18.62 -8.02 -9.63
CA THR A 169 19.92 -7.37 -9.88
C THR A 169 19.91 -5.86 -9.71
N ALA A 170 18.74 -5.24 -9.67
CA ALA A 170 18.58 -3.80 -9.40
C ALA A 170 18.83 -3.43 -7.92
N PHE A 171 19.04 -4.41 -7.03
CA PHE A 171 19.19 -4.19 -5.60
C PHE A 171 20.49 -4.77 -5.04
N VAL A 172 20.93 -4.23 -3.88
CA VAL A 172 22.08 -4.73 -3.09
C VAL A 172 21.68 -4.81 -1.61
N PRO A 173 21.72 -6.01 -1.00
CA PRO A 173 21.83 -7.33 -1.64
C PRO A 173 20.60 -7.64 -2.50
N PRO A 174 20.74 -8.47 -3.54
CA PRO A 174 19.59 -8.82 -4.38
C PRO A 174 18.56 -9.61 -3.59
N PRO A 175 17.25 -9.30 -3.73
CA PRO A 175 16.18 -10.13 -3.19
C PRO A 175 16.10 -11.48 -3.94
N LYS A 176 15.40 -12.44 -3.34
CA LYS A 176 15.19 -13.76 -3.98
C LYS A 176 14.12 -13.75 -5.08
N VAL A 177 13.34 -12.70 -5.17
CA VAL A 177 12.18 -12.56 -6.05
C VAL A 177 12.26 -11.24 -6.82
N GLN A 178 11.57 -11.15 -7.94
CA GLN A 178 11.38 -9.91 -8.67
C GLN A 178 10.55 -8.93 -7.84
N SER A 179 10.65 -7.67 -8.18
CA SER A 179 9.89 -6.57 -7.58
C SER A 179 9.09 -5.84 -8.64
N ALA A 180 8.19 -4.98 -8.22
CA ALA A 180 7.52 -4.04 -9.10
C ALA A 180 7.18 -2.76 -8.37
N VAL A 181 7.12 -1.67 -9.12
CA VAL A 181 6.54 -0.40 -8.67
C VAL A 181 5.06 -0.41 -8.97
N ILE A 182 4.26 -0.06 -7.98
CA ILE A 182 2.84 0.29 -8.18
C ILE A 182 2.63 1.76 -7.84
N TYR A 183 1.68 2.37 -8.53
CA TYR A 183 1.14 3.68 -8.23
C TYR A 183 -0.33 3.54 -7.85
N GLY A 184 -0.76 4.24 -6.81
CA GLY A 184 -2.13 4.30 -6.36
C GLY A 184 -2.60 5.74 -6.29
N ALA A 185 -3.64 6.09 -7.06
CA ALA A 185 -4.33 7.37 -6.97
C ALA A 185 -5.66 7.19 -6.26
N ARG A 186 -5.96 8.01 -5.25
CA ARG A 186 -7.22 7.94 -4.51
C ARG A 186 -8.40 8.20 -5.45
N ILE A 187 -9.43 7.37 -5.31
CA ILE A 187 -10.67 7.55 -6.05
C ILE A 187 -11.45 8.70 -5.39
N GLU A 188 -11.73 9.74 -6.16
CA GLU A 188 -12.52 10.89 -5.70
C GLU A 188 -14.02 10.54 -5.75
N GLN A 189 -14.46 9.81 -4.73
CA GLN A 189 -15.87 9.46 -4.53
C GLN A 189 -16.25 9.56 -3.06
N GLU A 190 -17.52 9.86 -2.82
CA GLU A 190 -18.07 9.79 -1.48
C GLU A 190 -18.12 8.34 -1.00
N VAL A 191 -17.68 8.10 0.23
CA VAL A 191 -17.75 6.78 0.88
C VAL A 191 -19.04 6.74 1.71
N ASP A 192 -20.07 6.10 1.16
CA ASP A 192 -21.41 5.98 1.72
C ASP A 192 -21.64 4.66 2.49
N TRP A 193 -20.56 3.89 2.73
CA TRP A 193 -20.60 2.62 3.47
C TRP A 193 -19.78 2.66 4.75
N ASN A 194 -20.12 1.79 5.68
CA ASN A 194 -19.37 1.58 6.92
C ASN A 194 -18.03 0.92 6.64
N VAL A 195 -16.96 1.71 6.62
CA VAL A 195 -15.60 1.27 6.28
C VAL A 195 -15.11 0.17 7.22
N LYS A 196 -15.37 0.28 8.52
CA LYS A 196 -14.94 -0.73 9.51
C LYS A 196 -15.63 -2.07 9.25
N LEU A 197 -16.92 -2.05 8.98
CA LEU A 197 -17.68 -3.25 8.63
C LEU A 197 -17.20 -3.83 7.29
N PHE A 198 -16.96 -2.99 6.28
CA PHE A 198 -16.40 -3.42 4.99
C PHE A 198 -15.10 -4.19 5.15
N PHE A 199 -14.14 -3.66 5.93
CA PHE A 199 -12.88 -4.34 6.21
C PHE A 199 -13.11 -5.70 6.89
N ASP A 200 -14.05 -5.78 7.83
CA ASP A 200 -14.37 -7.02 8.54
C ASP A 200 -15.04 -8.04 7.61
N VAL A 201 -15.96 -7.61 6.76
CA VAL A 201 -16.63 -8.46 5.76
C VAL A 201 -15.62 -9.05 4.79
N VAL A 202 -14.75 -8.21 4.20
CA VAL A 202 -13.71 -8.66 3.26
C VAL A 202 -12.75 -9.65 3.92
N LYS A 203 -12.20 -9.30 5.09
CA LYS A 203 -11.27 -10.19 5.82
C LYS A 203 -11.93 -11.52 6.14
N THR A 204 -13.18 -11.51 6.62
CA THR A 204 -13.93 -12.72 6.98
C THR A 204 -14.20 -13.61 5.76
N ALA A 205 -14.62 -13.03 4.65
CA ALA A 205 -14.89 -13.77 3.43
C ALA A 205 -13.63 -14.49 2.91
N PHE A 206 -12.48 -13.82 2.89
CA PHE A 206 -11.22 -14.38 2.40
C PHE A 206 -10.53 -15.33 3.38
N GLN A 207 -10.78 -15.26 4.69
CA GLN A 207 -10.30 -16.26 5.66
C GLN A 207 -10.83 -17.65 5.36
N GLN A 208 -11.99 -17.75 4.72
CA GLN A 208 -12.60 -19.00 4.28
C GLN A 208 -12.69 -19.09 2.75
N ARG A 209 -11.65 -18.74 2.04
CA ARG A 209 -11.58 -18.56 0.57
C ARG A 209 -12.22 -19.70 -0.23
N ARG A 210 -12.14 -20.96 0.27
CA ARG A 210 -12.71 -22.13 -0.43
C ARG A 210 -14.20 -22.34 -0.17
N LYS A 211 -14.82 -21.62 0.74
CA LYS A 211 -16.24 -21.69 1.07
C LYS A 211 -17.06 -20.69 0.26
N THR A 212 -18.35 -21.00 0.07
CA THR A 212 -19.32 -20.03 -0.44
C THR A 212 -19.52 -18.92 0.62
N LEU A 213 -19.94 -17.74 0.16
CA LEU A 213 -20.17 -16.60 1.08
C LEU A 213 -21.21 -16.90 2.15
N SER A 214 -22.26 -17.70 1.85
CA SER A 214 -23.25 -18.14 2.84
C SER A 214 -22.60 -18.90 4.00
N ASN A 215 -21.47 -19.60 3.75
CA ASN A 215 -20.72 -20.30 4.78
C ASN A 215 -19.63 -19.44 5.42
N ALA A 216 -18.96 -18.61 4.63
CA ALA A 216 -17.85 -17.78 5.11
C ALA A 216 -18.34 -16.66 6.06
N LEU A 217 -19.54 -16.12 5.81
CA LEU A 217 -20.08 -14.95 6.51
C LEU A 217 -21.08 -15.31 7.63
N LYS A 218 -21.11 -16.56 8.08
CA LYS A 218 -22.03 -17.02 9.16
C LYS A 218 -21.96 -16.18 10.43
N LYS A 219 -20.79 -15.60 10.75
CA LYS A 219 -20.64 -14.76 11.95
C LYS A 219 -21.53 -13.50 11.94
N PHE A 220 -21.98 -13.05 10.76
CA PHE A 220 -22.86 -11.87 10.64
C PHE A 220 -24.34 -12.19 10.86
N ASN A 221 -24.70 -13.47 11.10
CA ASN A 221 -26.04 -13.95 11.46
C ASN A 221 -27.16 -13.47 10.51
N LEU A 222 -26.89 -13.36 9.21
CA LEU A 222 -27.91 -12.98 8.24
C LEU A 222 -29.06 -14.01 8.20
N PRO A 223 -30.32 -13.56 8.01
CA PRO A 223 -31.45 -14.45 7.84
C PRO A 223 -31.23 -15.43 6.69
N LYS A 224 -31.66 -16.67 6.86
CA LYS A 224 -31.50 -17.73 5.84
C LYS A 224 -32.13 -17.33 4.51
N GLU A 225 -33.28 -16.67 4.53
CA GLU A 225 -34.02 -16.20 3.36
C GLU A 225 -33.20 -15.20 2.55
N VAL A 226 -32.48 -14.27 3.20
CA VAL A 226 -31.59 -13.31 2.55
C VAL A 226 -30.47 -14.04 1.80
N CYS A 227 -29.86 -15.04 2.46
CA CYS A 227 -28.79 -15.83 1.86
C CYS A 227 -29.29 -16.73 0.70
N LEU A 228 -30.52 -17.24 0.76
CA LEU A 228 -31.10 -18.08 -0.28
C LEU A 228 -31.55 -17.28 -1.51
N ASN A 229 -32.11 -16.10 -1.30
CA ASN A 229 -32.66 -15.27 -2.37
C ASN A 229 -31.62 -14.44 -3.12
N ASN A 230 -30.42 -14.25 -2.55
CA ASN A 230 -29.34 -13.51 -3.19
C ASN A 230 -28.27 -14.46 -3.76
N GLN A 231 -28.14 -14.45 -5.09
CA GLN A 231 -27.21 -15.33 -5.82
C GLN A 231 -25.73 -15.12 -5.39
N MET A 232 -25.37 -13.92 -4.90
CA MET A 232 -24.03 -13.61 -4.42
C MET A 232 -23.56 -14.59 -3.34
N PHE A 233 -24.46 -15.07 -2.47
CA PHE A 233 -24.13 -16.02 -1.40
C PHE A 233 -23.72 -17.42 -1.85
N LYS A 234 -23.98 -17.76 -3.13
CA LYS A 234 -23.51 -19.00 -3.76
C LYS A 234 -22.08 -18.88 -4.28
N LEU A 235 -21.58 -17.67 -4.45
CA LEU A 235 -20.22 -17.38 -4.90
C LEU A 235 -19.19 -17.51 -3.78
N ARG A 236 -17.92 -17.48 -4.16
CA ARG A 236 -16.78 -17.38 -3.21
C ARG A 236 -16.25 -15.95 -3.19
N ALA A 237 -15.50 -15.59 -2.16
CA ALA A 237 -14.89 -14.27 -2.01
C ALA A 237 -14.12 -13.79 -3.25
N GLU A 238 -13.39 -14.70 -3.91
CA GLU A 238 -12.60 -14.36 -5.09
C GLU A 238 -13.41 -14.03 -6.36
N ASN A 239 -14.70 -14.30 -6.34
CA ASN A 239 -15.57 -13.99 -7.47
C ASN A 239 -16.22 -12.59 -7.39
N LEU A 240 -16.16 -11.96 -6.20
CA LEU A 240 -16.79 -10.67 -5.97
C LEU A 240 -15.88 -9.51 -6.37
N SER A 241 -16.47 -8.53 -7.07
CA SER A 241 -15.85 -7.23 -7.30
C SER A 241 -15.82 -6.39 -6.01
N VAL A 242 -15.11 -5.26 -6.05
CA VAL A 242 -15.13 -4.29 -4.95
C VAL A 242 -16.55 -3.76 -4.71
N SER A 243 -17.29 -3.44 -5.76
CA SER A 243 -18.68 -2.97 -5.66
C SER A 243 -19.60 -4.03 -5.07
N ASP A 244 -19.41 -5.33 -5.37
CA ASP A 244 -20.17 -6.41 -4.74
C ASP A 244 -19.89 -6.49 -3.24
N PHE A 245 -18.63 -6.29 -2.80
CA PHE A 245 -18.30 -6.25 -1.38
C PHE A 245 -18.91 -5.03 -0.67
N ILE A 246 -18.97 -3.87 -1.33
CA ILE A 246 -19.67 -2.68 -0.81
C ILE A 246 -21.17 -2.98 -0.65
N GLY A 247 -21.82 -3.51 -1.69
CA GLY A 247 -23.24 -3.91 -1.64
C GLY A 247 -23.52 -4.96 -0.54
N LEU A 248 -22.60 -5.91 -0.36
CA LEU A 248 -22.67 -6.91 0.71
C LEU A 248 -22.55 -6.27 2.09
N THR A 249 -21.71 -5.23 2.23
CA THR A 249 -21.56 -4.47 3.48
C THR A 249 -22.85 -3.74 3.84
N HIS A 250 -23.47 -3.05 2.88
CA HIS A 250 -24.78 -2.41 3.10
C HIS A 250 -25.85 -3.41 3.53
N LEU A 251 -25.90 -4.57 2.85
CA LEU A 251 -26.86 -5.62 3.19
C LEU A 251 -26.68 -6.11 4.62
N ILE A 252 -25.45 -6.32 5.06
CA ILE A 252 -25.14 -6.76 6.44
C ILE A 252 -25.51 -5.67 7.44
N GLU A 253 -25.15 -4.42 7.18
CA GLU A 253 -25.44 -3.29 8.06
C GLU A 253 -26.94 -3.10 8.30
N GLN A 254 -27.76 -3.18 7.23
CA GLN A 254 -29.22 -3.11 7.31
C GLN A 254 -29.83 -4.18 8.22
N HIS A 255 -29.24 -5.40 8.27
CA HIS A 255 -29.76 -6.51 9.07
C HIS A 255 -29.18 -6.54 10.49
N GLN A 256 -28.13 -5.78 10.79
CA GLN A 256 -27.60 -5.62 12.16
C GLN A 256 -28.26 -4.46 12.92
N ALA A 257 -28.92 -3.55 12.21
CA ALA A 257 -29.64 -2.42 12.79
C ALA A 257 -31.09 -2.74 13.18
N GLN A 258 -31.58 -3.94 12.84
CA GLN A 258 -32.88 -4.50 13.26
C GLN A 258 -32.73 -5.40 14.46
#